data_546e17cacd97d20c55f27ff8158e350b
#
_entry.id   546e17cacd97d20c55f27ff8158e350b
#
_cell.length_a   1.000
_cell.length_b   1.000
_cell.length_c   1.000
_cell.angle_alpha   90.00
_cell.angle_beta   90.00
_cell.angle_gamma   90.00
#
_symmetry.space_group_name_H-M   'P 1'
#
loop_
_entity.id
_entity.type
_entity.pdbx_description
1 polymer ?
#
loop_
_entity_poly.entity_id
_entity_poly.type
_entity_poly.pdbx_seq_one_letter_code
_entity_poly.pdbx_strand_id
1 'polypeptide(L)'
;MNADLVVVGAGFFGLTIAERCANELGLRVLVLDRRHHIGGNAYSEPDPETGIEVHVYGAHLFHTSNEKVWDYVTRFTKFTPYQHRVFSILDGKVFPMPVNLATICEFFGRAMSPDEARAMVAEQAGEIDGADAANLEEKGISLIGRPLYEAFVRGYTLKQWQTDPKELDPAIISRLPVRYNFDNRYFNDKYEGLPVDGYTAWVSKMADHPNIDVRLETDFFDQRDDILGNVPVVYTGPIDAYFGNSAGELSWRTIDFEREVKNVGDFQGTSVMNYADEDVPYTRIIEPRHFHPERDHYPNDKTVIMREFSRFAESGDEPYYPINTAEDRAKLLEYRDLAKKEPDVLFGGRLGTYKYLDMHMAIGSALTMFENKLKPHFAGGEALVSGGVDE
;
A
#
# COMPACT_ATOMS: atom_id res chain seq x y z
N MET A 1 8.26 10.47 -31.72
CA MET A 1 8.06 9.36 -30.76
C MET A 1 7.33 8.24 -31.48
N ASN A 2 7.73 6.97 -31.29
CA ASN A 2 7.10 5.84 -32.00
C ASN A 2 6.25 5.00 -30.99
N ALA A 3 5.35 5.66 -30.28
CA ALA A 3 4.43 5.06 -29.34
C ALA A 3 2.99 5.52 -29.63
N ASP A 4 2.03 4.65 -29.37
CA ASP A 4 0.60 4.92 -29.53
C ASP A 4 -0.03 5.36 -28.19
N LEU A 5 0.65 5.05 -27.06
CA LEU A 5 0.29 5.43 -25.69
C LEU A 5 1.55 5.63 -24.87
N VAL A 6 1.57 6.66 -24.03
CA VAL A 6 2.59 6.84 -22.98
C VAL A 6 1.98 6.57 -21.61
N VAL A 7 2.66 5.76 -20.80
CA VAL A 7 2.32 5.48 -19.41
C VAL A 7 3.43 6.03 -18.51
N VAL A 8 3.09 6.90 -17.61
CA VAL A 8 4.03 7.50 -16.64
C VAL A 8 3.90 6.78 -15.31
N GLY A 9 4.96 6.06 -14.93
CA GLY A 9 5.04 5.22 -13.75
C GLY A 9 4.96 3.72 -14.06
N ALA A 10 6.03 2.99 -13.73
CA ALA A 10 6.16 1.53 -13.92
C ALA A 10 5.74 0.72 -12.69
N GLY A 11 4.80 1.23 -11.88
CA GLY A 11 4.14 0.50 -10.79
C GLY A 11 3.04 -0.44 -11.30
N PHE A 12 2.36 -1.16 -10.40
CA PHE A 12 1.29 -2.10 -10.77
C PHE A 12 0.19 -1.47 -11.63
N PHE A 13 -0.23 -0.25 -11.33
CA PHE A 13 -1.25 0.43 -12.14
C PHE A 13 -0.75 0.64 -13.58
N GLY A 14 0.39 1.29 -13.74
CA GLY A 14 0.93 1.62 -15.06
C GLY A 14 1.27 0.37 -15.88
N LEU A 15 1.90 -0.63 -15.28
CA LEU A 15 2.22 -1.89 -15.97
C LEU A 15 0.97 -2.70 -16.33
N THR A 16 -0.12 -2.65 -15.54
CA THR A 16 -1.40 -3.25 -15.91
C THR A 16 -1.99 -2.57 -17.15
N ILE A 17 -1.97 -1.24 -17.20
CA ILE A 17 -2.39 -0.48 -18.39
C ILE A 17 -1.55 -0.86 -19.60
N ALA A 18 -0.23 -0.83 -19.47
CA ALA A 18 0.68 -1.11 -20.57
C ALA A 18 0.46 -2.52 -21.14
N GLU A 19 0.37 -3.52 -20.27
CA GLU A 19 0.15 -4.91 -20.62
C GLU A 19 -1.21 -5.11 -21.32
N ARG A 20 -2.29 -4.52 -20.78
CA ARG A 20 -3.61 -4.63 -21.42
C ARG A 20 -3.64 -3.97 -22.80
N CYS A 21 -3.09 -2.76 -22.93
CA CYS A 21 -3.05 -2.04 -24.20
C CYS A 21 -2.20 -2.76 -25.24
N ALA A 22 -1.05 -3.29 -24.86
CA ALA A 22 -0.19 -4.03 -25.77
C ALA A 22 -0.80 -5.37 -26.19
N ASN A 23 -1.34 -6.15 -25.23
CA ASN A 23 -1.86 -7.48 -25.50
C ASN A 23 -3.22 -7.48 -26.21
N GLU A 24 -4.17 -6.64 -25.79
CA GLU A 24 -5.53 -6.68 -26.35
C GLU A 24 -5.72 -5.77 -27.56
N LEU A 25 -5.01 -4.63 -27.58
CA LEU A 25 -5.18 -3.64 -28.66
C LEU A 25 -3.99 -3.59 -29.62
N GLY A 26 -2.90 -4.31 -29.34
CA GLY A 26 -1.70 -4.32 -30.15
C GLY A 26 -0.93 -2.99 -30.17
N LEU A 27 -1.21 -2.09 -29.21
CA LEU A 27 -0.60 -0.77 -29.14
C LEU A 27 0.87 -0.85 -28.76
N ARG A 28 1.67 0.06 -29.30
CA ARG A 28 3.02 0.33 -28.85
C ARG A 28 2.95 1.26 -27.65
N VAL A 29 3.37 0.78 -26.50
CA VAL A 29 3.30 1.51 -25.23
C VAL A 29 4.69 1.88 -24.77
N LEU A 30 4.91 3.17 -24.53
CA LEU A 30 6.12 3.67 -23.87
C LEU A 30 5.81 3.88 -22.39
N VAL A 31 6.53 3.19 -21.52
CA VAL A 31 6.45 3.34 -20.05
C VAL A 31 7.65 4.13 -19.57
N LEU A 32 7.43 5.24 -18.88
CA LEU A 32 8.47 6.07 -18.29
C LEU A 32 8.45 5.94 -16.77
N ASP A 33 9.60 5.73 -16.15
CA ASP A 33 9.73 5.82 -14.70
C ASP A 33 11.03 6.55 -14.33
N ARG A 34 10.94 7.45 -13.35
CA ARG A 34 12.10 8.21 -12.85
C ARG A 34 13.07 7.36 -12.03
N ARG A 35 12.59 6.22 -11.50
CA ARG A 35 13.38 5.28 -10.70
C ARG A 35 14.24 4.38 -11.60
N HIS A 36 15.26 3.76 -11.01
CA HIS A 36 16.13 2.80 -11.68
C HIS A 36 15.53 1.38 -11.77
N HIS A 37 14.30 1.18 -11.31
CA HIS A 37 13.61 -0.11 -11.26
C HIS A 37 12.13 0.02 -11.63
N ILE A 38 11.53 -1.10 -12.01
CA ILE A 38 10.08 -1.27 -12.19
C ILE A 38 9.41 -1.73 -10.88
N GLY A 39 8.07 -1.76 -10.86
CA GLY A 39 7.27 -2.27 -9.74
C GLY A 39 6.82 -1.19 -8.75
N GLY A 40 7.30 0.06 -8.91
CA GLY A 40 6.96 1.11 -7.95
C GLY A 40 7.36 0.74 -6.52
N ASN A 41 6.48 0.96 -5.54
CA ASN A 41 6.77 0.60 -4.15
C ASN A 41 6.75 -0.92 -3.88
N ALA A 42 6.27 -1.75 -4.82
CA ALA A 42 6.32 -3.20 -4.69
C ALA A 42 7.67 -3.82 -5.12
N TYR A 43 8.63 -2.98 -5.49
CA TYR A 43 9.97 -3.45 -5.85
C TYR A 43 10.60 -4.27 -4.74
N SER A 44 11.14 -5.43 -5.09
CA SER A 44 11.89 -6.31 -4.20
C SER A 44 13.22 -6.72 -4.81
N GLU A 45 14.23 -6.93 -3.98
CA GLU A 45 15.57 -7.34 -4.38
C GLU A 45 16.19 -8.28 -3.36
N PRO A 46 17.14 -9.14 -3.76
CA PRO A 46 17.92 -9.90 -2.80
C PRO A 46 18.88 -8.96 -2.03
N ASP A 47 18.94 -9.15 -0.72
CA ASP A 47 19.95 -8.49 0.09
C ASP A 47 21.36 -8.93 -0.35
N PRO A 48 22.31 -8.02 -0.59
CA PRO A 48 23.61 -8.37 -1.19
C PRO A 48 24.49 -9.23 -0.29
N GLU A 49 24.27 -9.24 1.04
CA GLU A 49 25.07 -10.03 1.99
C GLU A 49 24.41 -11.39 2.28
N THR A 50 23.08 -11.42 2.39
CA THR A 50 22.35 -12.63 2.83
C THR A 50 21.64 -13.36 1.70
N GLY A 51 21.39 -12.72 0.56
CA GLY A 51 20.55 -13.23 -0.52
C GLY A 51 19.06 -13.32 -0.17
N ILE A 52 18.65 -12.86 1.04
CA ILE A 52 17.25 -12.81 1.45
C ILE A 52 16.54 -11.74 0.64
N GLU A 53 15.40 -12.08 0.03
CA GLU A 53 14.59 -11.11 -0.70
C GLU A 53 13.99 -10.08 0.24
N VAL A 54 14.24 -8.81 -0.04
CA VAL A 54 13.79 -7.65 0.73
C VAL A 54 12.79 -6.85 -0.09
N HIS A 55 11.66 -6.50 0.51
CA HIS A 55 10.73 -5.53 -0.04
C HIS A 55 11.25 -4.13 0.32
N VAL A 56 11.86 -3.44 -0.66
CA VAL A 56 12.66 -2.22 -0.43
C VAL A 56 11.84 -1.09 0.20
N TYR A 57 10.57 -0.99 -0.16
CA TYR A 57 9.65 0.04 0.33
C TYR A 57 8.69 -0.47 1.43
N GLY A 58 9.14 -1.45 2.22
CA GLY A 58 8.34 -2.05 3.29
C GLY A 58 7.54 -3.27 2.86
N ALA A 59 6.91 -3.93 3.83
CA ALA A 59 6.18 -5.16 3.61
C ALA A 59 5.04 -4.98 2.60
N HIS A 60 5.17 -5.61 1.44
CA HIS A 60 4.14 -5.69 0.42
C HIS A 60 3.55 -7.10 0.42
N LEU A 61 2.24 -7.21 0.65
CA LEU A 61 1.53 -8.46 0.86
C LEU A 61 0.34 -8.48 -0.09
N PHE A 62 0.31 -9.46 -0.99
CA PHE A 62 -0.78 -9.53 -1.95
C PHE A 62 -1.95 -10.30 -1.37
N HIS A 63 -3.12 -9.68 -1.41
CA HIS A 63 -4.40 -10.27 -1.02
C HIS A 63 -5.52 -9.72 -1.88
N THR A 64 -6.57 -10.46 -2.10
CA THR A 64 -7.77 -10.00 -2.80
C THR A 64 -8.94 -10.97 -2.66
N SER A 65 -10.15 -10.44 -2.68
CA SER A 65 -11.39 -11.21 -2.90
C SER A 65 -11.98 -10.98 -4.29
N ASN A 66 -11.31 -10.14 -5.11
CA ASN A 66 -11.75 -9.83 -6.46
C ASN A 66 -11.26 -10.90 -7.45
N GLU A 67 -12.18 -11.72 -7.96
CA GLU A 67 -11.89 -12.81 -8.91
C GLU A 67 -11.21 -12.29 -10.20
N LYS A 68 -11.63 -11.15 -10.74
CA LYS A 68 -11.04 -10.59 -11.97
C LYS A 68 -9.58 -10.22 -11.77
N VAL A 69 -9.26 -9.65 -10.60
CA VAL A 69 -7.88 -9.32 -10.24
C VAL A 69 -7.07 -10.60 -10.05
N TRP A 70 -7.62 -11.59 -9.34
CA TRP A 70 -6.94 -12.87 -9.12
C TRP A 70 -6.65 -13.59 -10.43
N ASP A 71 -7.64 -13.71 -11.32
CA ASP A 71 -7.49 -14.32 -12.64
C ASP A 71 -6.46 -13.58 -13.51
N TYR A 72 -6.39 -12.26 -13.38
CA TYR A 72 -5.42 -11.45 -14.09
C TYR A 72 -3.99 -11.69 -13.59
N VAL A 73 -3.75 -11.59 -12.29
CA VAL A 73 -2.38 -11.67 -11.74
C VAL A 73 -1.78 -13.06 -11.81
N THR A 74 -2.59 -14.12 -11.72
CA THR A 74 -2.13 -15.51 -11.83
C THR A 74 -1.66 -15.91 -13.23
N ARG A 75 -1.83 -15.04 -14.21
CA ARG A 75 -1.24 -15.19 -15.56
C ARG A 75 0.28 -14.96 -15.54
N PHE A 76 0.78 -14.17 -14.61
CA PHE A 76 2.18 -13.72 -14.54
C PHE A 76 3.00 -14.42 -13.47
N THR A 77 2.36 -14.82 -12.36
CA THR A 77 3.06 -15.46 -11.25
C THR A 77 2.17 -16.48 -10.55
N LYS A 78 2.82 -17.39 -9.83
CA LYS A 78 2.17 -18.25 -8.84
C LYS A 78 2.35 -17.63 -7.47
N PHE A 79 1.43 -17.90 -6.56
CA PHE A 79 1.48 -17.41 -5.19
C PHE A 79 1.80 -18.56 -4.22
N THR A 80 2.61 -18.26 -3.22
CA THR A 80 2.84 -19.14 -2.08
C THR A 80 1.59 -19.20 -1.20
N PRO A 81 1.43 -20.23 -0.35
CA PRO A 81 0.33 -20.30 0.61
C PRO A 81 0.60 -19.41 1.85
N TYR A 82 1.37 -18.35 1.72
CA TYR A 82 1.71 -17.45 2.80
C TYR A 82 0.45 -16.76 3.34
N GLN A 83 0.29 -16.78 4.66
CA GLN A 83 -0.75 -16.07 5.38
C GLN A 83 -0.12 -15.06 6.32
N HIS A 84 -0.47 -13.79 6.15
CA HIS A 84 0.11 -12.74 6.96
C HIS A 84 -0.41 -12.77 8.40
N ARG A 85 0.53 -12.78 9.33
CA ARG A 85 0.29 -12.65 10.77
C ARG A 85 1.18 -11.57 11.32
N VAL A 86 0.61 -10.77 12.20
CA VAL A 86 1.31 -9.68 12.87
C VAL A 86 1.25 -9.92 14.36
N PHE A 87 2.32 -9.59 15.03
CA PHE A 87 2.38 -9.56 16.50
C PHE A 87 2.73 -8.15 16.95
N SER A 88 2.43 -7.84 18.20
CA SER A 88 2.80 -6.57 18.82
C SER A 88 3.56 -6.82 20.13
N ILE A 89 4.62 -6.09 20.34
CA ILE A 89 5.31 -6.01 21.62
C ILE A 89 4.72 -4.84 22.42
N LEU A 90 4.42 -5.10 23.69
CA LEU A 90 4.01 -4.12 24.69
C LEU A 90 4.58 -4.53 26.03
N ASP A 91 5.34 -3.66 26.70
CA ASP A 91 5.96 -3.94 28.02
C ASP A 91 6.75 -5.27 28.02
N GLY A 92 7.47 -5.57 26.94
CA GLY A 92 8.26 -6.80 26.78
C GLY A 92 7.45 -8.08 26.61
N LYS A 93 6.14 -8.03 26.43
CA LYS A 93 5.28 -9.16 26.10
C LYS A 93 4.84 -9.14 24.65
N VAL A 94 4.59 -10.32 24.06
CA VAL A 94 4.17 -10.48 22.66
C VAL A 94 2.69 -10.83 22.60
N PHE A 95 1.95 -10.07 21.80
CA PHE A 95 0.51 -10.26 21.60
C PHE A 95 0.20 -10.50 20.11
N PRO A 96 -0.67 -11.46 19.77
CA PRO A 96 -1.12 -11.65 18.39
C PRO A 96 -2.06 -10.50 17.96
N MET A 97 -1.89 -10.04 16.72
CA MET A 97 -2.70 -8.97 16.12
C MET A 97 -3.34 -9.44 14.80
N PRO A 98 -4.45 -8.86 14.35
CA PRO A 98 -5.28 -7.85 15.01
C PRO A 98 -5.85 -8.33 16.32
N VAL A 99 -6.39 -7.40 17.15
CA VAL A 99 -7.00 -7.73 18.46
C VAL A 99 -7.98 -8.88 18.30
N ASN A 100 -7.70 -10.00 18.93
CA ASN A 100 -8.47 -11.22 18.85
C ASN A 100 -8.64 -11.85 20.25
N LEU A 101 -9.35 -12.98 20.37
CA LEU A 101 -9.62 -13.59 21.66
C LEU A 101 -8.34 -13.96 22.43
N ALA A 102 -7.26 -14.37 21.73
CA ALA A 102 -5.98 -14.63 22.39
C ALA A 102 -5.37 -13.34 22.93
N THR A 103 -5.37 -12.25 22.15
CA THR A 103 -4.92 -10.92 22.59
C THR A 103 -5.65 -10.47 23.84
N ILE A 104 -6.99 -10.59 23.85
CA ILE A 104 -7.84 -10.17 24.96
C ILE A 104 -7.54 -11.02 26.20
N CYS A 105 -7.51 -12.35 26.08
CA CYS A 105 -7.21 -13.25 27.19
C CYS A 105 -5.83 -12.99 27.79
N GLU A 106 -4.80 -12.84 26.96
CA GLU A 106 -3.42 -12.59 27.39
C GLU A 106 -3.29 -11.23 28.09
N PHE A 107 -3.88 -10.18 27.50
CA PHE A 107 -3.82 -8.81 28.04
C PHE A 107 -4.47 -8.72 29.42
N PHE A 108 -5.65 -9.33 29.61
CA PHE A 108 -6.36 -9.33 30.89
C PHE A 108 -5.95 -10.47 31.84
N GLY A 109 -5.00 -11.31 31.43
CA GLY A 109 -4.42 -12.36 32.30
C GLY A 109 -5.39 -13.46 32.69
N ARG A 110 -6.47 -13.71 31.92
CA ARG A 110 -7.45 -14.76 32.19
C ARG A 110 -8.06 -15.35 30.92
N ALA A 111 -8.38 -16.64 30.96
CA ALA A 111 -9.15 -17.27 29.90
C ALA A 111 -10.59 -16.74 29.90
N MET A 112 -11.12 -16.46 28.72
CA MET A 112 -12.50 -16.01 28.50
C MET A 112 -13.12 -16.75 27.32
N SER A 113 -14.40 -17.03 27.42
CA SER A 113 -15.20 -17.42 26.27
C SER A 113 -15.41 -16.21 25.34
N PRO A 114 -15.77 -16.42 24.07
CA PRO A 114 -16.10 -15.34 23.15
C PRO A 114 -17.12 -14.35 23.67
N ASP A 115 -18.16 -14.84 24.37
CA ASP A 115 -19.23 -14.01 24.89
C ASP A 115 -18.79 -13.19 26.12
N GLU A 116 -17.97 -13.78 27.02
CA GLU A 116 -17.37 -13.04 28.13
C GLU A 116 -16.43 -11.91 27.63
N ALA A 117 -15.59 -12.21 26.63
CA ALA A 117 -14.71 -11.21 26.04
C ALA A 117 -15.51 -10.10 25.35
N ARG A 118 -16.57 -10.45 24.62
CA ARG A 118 -17.44 -9.47 23.95
C ARG A 118 -18.15 -8.57 24.97
N ALA A 119 -18.70 -9.14 26.02
CA ALA A 119 -19.38 -8.39 27.06
C ALA A 119 -18.43 -7.42 27.78
N MET A 120 -17.23 -7.87 28.12
CA MET A 120 -16.21 -7.05 28.77
C MET A 120 -15.74 -5.89 27.87
N VAL A 121 -15.45 -6.16 26.60
CA VAL A 121 -15.05 -5.10 25.66
C VAL A 121 -16.19 -4.12 25.44
N ALA A 122 -17.44 -4.59 25.31
CA ALA A 122 -18.60 -3.73 25.16
C ALA A 122 -18.84 -2.82 26.38
N GLU A 123 -18.64 -3.35 27.61
CA GLU A 123 -18.72 -2.56 28.83
C GLU A 123 -17.69 -1.42 28.84
N GLN A 124 -16.44 -1.72 28.48
CA GLN A 124 -15.34 -0.73 28.41
C GLN A 124 -15.51 0.26 27.26
N ALA A 125 -16.02 -0.20 26.12
CA ALA A 125 -16.29 0.63 24.94
C ALA A 125 -17.49 1.57 25.15
N GLY A 126 -18.41 1.23 26.06
CA GLY A 126 -19.56 2.05 26.43
C GLY A 126 -19.21 3.40 27.09
N GLU A 127 -17.94 3.67 27.34
CA GLU A 127 -17.47 4.98 27.80
C GLU A 127 -17.78 6.10 26.77
N ILE A 128 -17.77 5.78 25.47
CA ILE A 128 -17.98 6.73 24.37
C ILE A 128 -18.98 6.15 23.38
N ASP A 129 -20.00 6.95 22.99
CA ASP A 129 -20.85 6.60 21.86
C ASP A 129 -20.05 6.73 20.54
N GLY A 130 -19.85 5.62 19.86
CA GLY A 130 -19.08 5.58 18.63
C GLY A 130 -19.74 6.31 17.44
N ALA A 131 -21.04 6.67 17.54
CA ALA A 131 -21.72 7.50 16.56
C ALA A 131 -21.31 8.97 16.67
N ASP A 132 -20.98 9.43 17.88
CA ASP A 132 -20.61 10.81 18.20
C ASP A 132 -19.09 11.01 18.31
N ALA A 133 -18.28 10.01 17.99
CA ALA A 133 -16.82 10.08 18.11
C ALA A 133 -16.25 11.19 17.22
N ALA A 134 -15.67 12.22 17.84
CA ALA A 134 -15.14 13.39 17.16
C ALA A 134 -13.74 13.20 16.57
N ASN A 135 -13.00 12.20 17.04
CA ASN A 135 -11.60 11.97 16.68
C ASN A 135 -11.24 10.48 16.73
N LEU A 136 -10.01 10.15 16.33
CA LEU A 136 -9.51 8.78 16.28
C LEU A 136 -9.47 8.13 17.66
N GLU A 137 -9.07 8.85 18.73
CA GLU A 137 -9.04 8.32 20.09
C GLU A 137 -10.43 7.87 20.54
N GLU A 138 -11.42 8.76 20.45
CA GLU A 138 -12.80 8.44 20.81
C GLU A 138 -13.36 7.29 20.01
N LYS A 139 -13.09 7.26 18.70
CA LYS A 139 -13.51 6.14 17.84
C LYS A 139 -12.84 4.84 18.24
N GLY A 140 -11.54 4.85 18.51
CA GLY A 140 -10.80 3.66 18.96
C GLY A 140 -11.35 3.12 20.27
N ILE A 141 -11.56 3.99 21.27
CA ILE A 141 -12.14 3.61 22.57
C ILE A 141 -13.54 3.02 22.39
N SER A 142 -14.37 3.62 21.55
CA SER A 142 -15.73 3.10 21.27
C SER A 142 -15.75 1.73 20.59
N LEU A 143 -14.65 1.31 19.96
CA LEU A 143 -14.54 0.02 19.29
C LEU A 143 -13.99 -1.09 20.19
N ILE A 144 -12.97 -0.78 21.01
CA ILE A 144 -12.23 -1.80 21.76
C ILE A 144 -12.10 -1.53 23.27
N GLY A 145 -12.64 -0.42 23.74
CA GLY A 145 -12.46 0.04 25.12
C GLY A 145 -11.10 0.72 25.37
N ARG A 146 -11.05 1.58 26.36
CA ARG A 146 -9.85 2.36 26.70
C ARG A 146 -8.61 1.51 26.98
N PRO A 147 -8.66 0.43 27.78
CA PRO A 147 -7.44 -0.34 28.08
C PRO A 147 -6.76 -0.93 26.85
N LEU A 148 -7.52 -1.53 25.93
CA LEU A 148 -6.95 -2.09 24.70
C LEU A 148 -6.52 -0.99 23.71
N TYR A 149 -7.25 0.13 23.68
CA TYR A 149 -6.87 1.28 22.89
C TYR A 149 -5.52 1.86 23.32
N GLU A 150 -5.35 2.14 24.61
CA GLU A 150 -4.10 2.66 25.16
C GLU A 150 -2.94 1.68 24.97
N ALA A 151 -3.20 0.39 25.12
CA ALA A 151 -2.20 -0.67 24.99
C ALA A 151 -1.67 -0.85 23.57
N PHE A 152 -2.54 -0.89 22.56
CA PHE A 152 -2.16 -1.36 21.22
C PHE A 152 -2.32 -0.32 20.10
N VAL A 153 -3.11 0.74 20.33
CA VAL A 153 -3.46 1.70 19.28
C VAL A 153 -2.79 3.04 19.50
N ARG A 154 -2.87 3.60 20.69
CA ARG A 154 -2.45 4.97 20.97
C ARG A 154 -0.97 5.20 20.61
N GLY A 155 -0.06 4.43 21.21
CA GLY A 155 1.39 4.60 21.00
C GLY A 155 1.80 4.33 19.55
N TYR A 156 1.23 3.29 18.93
CA TYR A 156 1.45 3.00 17.51
C TYR A 156 0.97 4.16 16.62
N THR A 157 -0.24 4.69 16.87
CA THR A 157 -0.82 5.80 16.11
C THR A 157 0.00 7.08 16.24
N LEU A 158 0.45 7.42 17.47
CA LEU A 158 1.33 8.57 17.68
C LEU A 158 2.61 8.49 16.82
N LYS A 159 3.26 7.33 16.75
CA LYS A 159 4.45 7.12 15.92
C LYS A 159 4.13 7.15 14.43
N GLN A 160 3.05 6.48 14.03
CA GLN A 160 2.65 6.38 12.62
C GLN A 160 2.25 7.75 12.05
N TRP A 161 1.54 8.58 12.82
CA TRP A 161 0.99 9.85 12.34
C TRP A 161 1.76 11.07 12.84
N GLN A 162 2.60 10.94 13.87
CA GLN A 162 3.27 12.06 14.54
C GLN A 162 2.30 13.20 14.92
N THR A 163 1.09 12.83 15.25
CA THR A 163 -0.04 13.71 15.54
C THR A 163 -0.83 13.09 16.68
N ASP A 164 -1.34 13.90 17.61
CA ASP A 164 -2.18 13.39 18.68
C ASP A 164 -3.43 12.72 18.08
N PRO A 165 -3.80 11.50 18.47
CA PRO A 165 -5.02 10.83 18.02
C PRO A 165 -6.30 11.65 18.18
N LYS A 166 -6.31 12.62 19.11
CA LYS A 166 -7.42 13.57 19.30
C LYS A 166 -7.56 14.60 18.17
N GLU A 167 -6.52 14.76 17.37
CA GLU A 167 -6.51 15.65 16.21
C GLU A 167 -6.71 14.91 14.89
N LEU A 168 -6.76 13.57 14.93
CA LEU A 168 -6.92 12.72 13.76
C LEU A 168 -8.39 12.39 13.47
N ASP A 169 -8.71 12.25 12.17
CA ASP A 169 -10.04 11.89 11.70
C ASP A 169 -10.43 10.47 12.20
N PRO A 170 -11.63 10.29 12.79
CA PRO A 170 -12.09 8.99 13.27
C PRO A 170 -12.20 7.93 12.16
N ALA A 171 -12.32 8.32 10.89
CA ALA A 171 -12.37 7.42 9.76
C ALA A 171 -11.11 6.55 9.61
N ILE A 172 -9.95 7.04 10.08
CA ILE A 172 -8.66 6.32 10.01
C ILE A 172 -8.74 4.97 10.72
N ILE A 173 -9.46 4.89 11.86
CA ILE A 173 -9.57 3.67 12.67
C ILE A 173 -10.95 3.00 12.58
N SER A 174 -11.88 3.53 11.81
CA SER A 174 -13.26 3.05 11.74
C SER A 174 -13.40 1.56 11.36
N ARG A 175 -12.38 0.98 10.76
CA ARG A 175 -12.31 -0.43 10.33
C ARG A 175 -11.39 -1.29 11.18
N LEU A 176 -11.05 -0.87 12.41
CA LEU A 176 -10.22 -1.67 13.31
C LEU A 176 -10.87 -3.05 13.53
N PRO A 177 -10.24 -4.14 13.09
CA PRO A 177 -10.82 -5.46 13.25
C PRO A 177 -10.68 -5.94 14.70
N VAL A 178 -11.78 -6.35 15.30
CA VAL A 178 -11.81 -7.05 16.58
C VAL A 178 -12.43 -8.42 16.38
N ARG A 179 -11.73 -9.47 16.80
CA ARG A 179 -12.16 -10.85 16.60
C ARG A 179 -12.38 -11.56 17.94
N TYR A 180 -13.56 -12.08 18.15
CA TYR A 180 -13.88 -12.88 19.33
C TYR A 180 -13.70 -14.38 19.06
N ASN A 181 -12.61 -14.72 18.37
CA ASN A 181 -12.11 -16.06 18.11
C ASN A 181 -10.57 -16.02 18.06
N PHE A 182 -9.90 -17.16 17.84
CA PHE A 182 -8.45 -17.26 17.79
C PHE A 182 -7.86 -17.06 16.39
N ASP A 183 -8.64 -16.57 15.41
CA ASP A 183 -8.11 -16.27 14.07
C ASP A 183 -7.25 -14.98 14.12
N ASN A 184 -5.94 -15.15 13.90
CA ASN A 184 -4.96 -14.08 13.89
C ASN A 184 -4.43 -13.77 12.48
N ARG A 185 -5.09 -14.24 11.41
CA ARG A 185 -4.75 -13.80 10.05
C ARG A 185 -5.01 -12.30 9.92
N TYR A 186 -4.09 -11.61 9.26
CA TYR A 186 -4.24 -10.16 9.12
C TYR A 186 -5.39 -9.80 8.16
N PHE A 187 -5.45 -10.48 7.01
CA PHE A 187 -6.48 -10.27 5.99
C PHE A 187 -7.65 -11.25 6.12
N ASN A 188 -8.82 -10.85 5.63
CA ASN A 188 -10.01 -11.70 5.52
C ASN A 188 -10.31 -12.12 4.08
N ASP A 189 -9.42 -11.77 3.14
CA ASP A 189 -9.61 -12.02 1.73
C ASP A 189 -9.57 -13.50 1.37
N LYS A 190 -10.23 -13.83 0.27
CA LYS A 190 -10.30 -15.18 -0.28
C LYS A 190 -8.95 -15.69 -0.75
N TYR A 191 -8.17 -14.82 -1.36
CA TYR A 191 -6.85 -15.08 -1.89
C TYR A 191 -5.82 -14.23 -1.14
N GLU A 192 -4.75 -14.87 -0.73
CA GLU A 192 -3.63 -14.26 -0.03
C GLU A 192 -2.36 -15.06 -0.36
N GLY A 193 -1.23 -14.39 -0.53
CA GLY A 193 0.05 -15.05 -0.78
C GLY A 193 1.11 -14.07 -1.28
N LEU A 194 2.30 -14.60 -1.47
CA LEU A 194 3.43 -13.87 -2.03
C LEU A 194 3.83 -14.49 -3.37
N PRO A 195 4.28 -13.67 -4.35
CA PRO A 195 4.75 -14.21 -5.62
C PRO A 195 5.96 -15.13 -5.39
N VAL A 196 5.91 -16.35 -5.92
CA VAL A 196 6.94 -17.39 -5.69
C VAL A 196 8.33 -16.89 -6.07
N ASP A 197 8.44 -16.16 -7.19
CA ASP A 197 9.70 -15.62 -7.72
C ASP A 197 9.99 -14.18 -7.25
N GLY A 198 9.18 -13.64 -6.34
CA GLY A 198 9.25 -12.25 -5.86
C GLY A 198 8.52 -11.24 -6.74
N TYR A 199 8.35 -10.04 -6.20
CA TYR A 199 7.58 -8.98 -6.86
C TYR A 199 8.25 -8.47 -8.13
N THR A 200 9.56 -8.27 -8.13
CA THR A 200 10.28 -7.77 -9.29
C THR A 200 10.19 -8.74 -10.48
N ALA A 201 10.26 -10.05 -10.23
CA ALA A 201 10.06 -11.06 -11.27
C ALA A 201 8.62 -11.03 -11.81
N TRP A 202 7.62 -10.83 -10.95
CA TRP A 202 6.23 -10.70 -11.38
C TRP A 202 6.03 -9.48 -12.31
N VAL A 203 6.44 -8.27 -11.87
CA VAL A 203 6.23 -7.06 -12.68
C VAL A 203 7.07 -7.07 -13.96
N SER A 204 8.24 -7.75 -13.96
CA SER A 204 9.04 -7.96 -15.16
C SER A 204 8.29 -8.78 -16.21
N LYS A 205 7.55 -9.82 -15.80
CA LYS A 205 6.70 -10.61 -16.71
C LYS A 205 5.52 -9.80 -17.26
N MET A 206 5.01 -8.81 -16.52
CA MET A 206 3.98 -7.91 -17.04
C MET A 206 4.53 -6.95 -18.09
N ALA A 207 5.78 -6.54 -17.96
CA ALA A 207 6.46 -5.66 -18.90
C ALA A 207 7.06 -6.38 -20.11
N ASP A 208 7.19 -7.72 -20.06
CA ASP A 208 7.82 -8.53 -21.12
C ASP A 208 6.87 -8.73 -22.31
N HIS A 209 6.80 -7.71 -23.15
CA HIS A 209 6.00 -7.72 -24.38
C HIS A 209 6.71 -6.89 -25.48
N PRO A 210 6.77 -7.36 -26.73
CA PRO A 210 7.49 -6.67 -27.82
C PRO A 210 6.98 -5.24 -28.12
N ASN A 211 5.75 -4.95 -27.75
CA ASN A 211 5.16 -3.62 -27.91
C ASN A 211 5.25 -2.75 -26.64
N ILE A 212 5.94 -3.17 -25.60
CA ILE A 212 6.18 -2.37 -24.39
C ILE A 212 7.65 -1.97 -24.34
N ASP A 213 7.91 -0.66 -24.38
CA ASP A 213 9.24 -0.06 -24.17
C ASP A 213 9.26 0.60 -22.79
N VAL A 214 10.05 0.06 -21.85
CA VAL A 214 10.19 0.63 -20.50
C VAL A 214 11.49 1.41 -20.42
N ARG A 215 11.39 2.69 -20.10
CA ARG A 215 12.54 3.58 -19.89
C ARG A 215 12.58 4.02 -18.43
N LEU A 216 13.53 3.48 -17.72
CA LEU A 216 13.84 3.83 -16.35
C LEU A 216 14.75 5.07 -16.31
N GLU A 217 14.95 5.64 -15.12
CA GLU A 217 15.74 6.85 -14.89
C GLU A 217 15.36 7.99 -15.86
N THR A 218 14.06 8.03 -16.20
CA THR A 218 13.52 8.98 -17.19
C THR A 218 12.35 9.74 -16.57
N ASP A 219 12.55 11.02 -16.34
CA ASP A 219 11.49 11.88 -15.82
C ASP A 219 10.57 12.33 -16.96
N PHE A 220 9.26 12.17 -16.75
CA PHE A 220 8.24 12.61 -17.68
C PHE A 220 8.33 14.12 -17.97
N PHE A 221 8.65 14.91 -16.95
CA PHE A 221 8.70 16.38 -17.10
C PHE A 221 9.79 16.85 -18.05
N ASP A 222 10.88 16.07 -18.21
CA ASP A 222 11.94 16.39 -19.19
C ASP A 222 11.48 16.20 -20.65
N GLN A 223 10.41 15.42 -20.88
CA GLN A 223 9.90 15.08 -22.21
C GLN A 223 8.43 15.51 -22.39
N ARG A 224 7.87 16.22 -21.42
CA ARG A 224 6.45 16.57 -21.37
C ARG A 224 5.96 17.27 -22.63
N ASP A 225 6.68 18.27 -23.10
CA ASP A 225 6.29 19.10 -24.25
C ASP A 225 6.34 18.30 -25.57
N ASP A 226 7.21 17.29 -25.65
CA ASP A 226 7.29 16.39 -26.81
C ASP A 226 6.20 15.32 -26.79
N ILE A 227 5.61 15.03 -25.64
CA ILE A 227 4.60 13.99 -25.44
C ILE A 227 3.19 14.58 -25.54
N LEU A 228 2.89 15.62 -24.78
CA LEU A 228 1.55 16.17 -24.70
C LEU A 228 1.06 16.72 -26.03
N GLY A 229 -0.20 16.42 -26.37
CA GLY A 229 -0.82 16.79 -27.63
C GLY A 229 -0.36 15.96 -28.84
N ASN A 230 0.62 15.06 -28.69
CA ASN A 230 1.09 14.16 -29.74
C ASN A 230 0.71 12.70 -29.51
N VAL A 231 0.62 12.27 -28.24
CA VAL A 231 0.31 10.90 -27.85
C VAL A 231 -0.54 10.92 -26.59
N PRO A 232 -1.60 10.08 -26.49
CA PRO A 232 -2.35 9.91 -25.25
C PRO A 232 -1.46 9.49 -24.07
N VAL A 233 -1.79 9.95 -22.86
CA VAL A 233 -1.01 9.71 -21.64
C VAL A 233 -1.87 9.11 -20.53
N VAL A 234 -1.35 8.10 -19.86
CA VAL A 234 -1.82 7.66 -18.55
C VAL A 234 -0.77 8.07 -17.50
N TYR A 235 -1.10 9.05 -16.68
CA TYR A 235 -0.20 9.61 -15.69
C TYR A 235 -0.50 9.03 -14.30
N THR A 236 0.50 8.41 -13.67
CA THR A 236 0.36 7.80 -12.34
C THR A 236 1.24 8.48 -11.27
N GLY A 237 1.94 9.53 -11.61
CA GLY A 237 2.69 10.37 -10.67
C GLY A 237 1.78 11.25 -9.81
N PRO A 238 2.32 12.06 -8.87
CA PRO A 238 1.55 12.97 -8.04
C PRO A 238 0.76 13.98 -8.91
N ILE A 239 -0.55 14.07 -8.66
CA ILE A 239 -1.43 14.93 -9.47
C ILE A 239 -1.09 16.41 -9.32
N ASP A 240 -0.73 16.85 -8.13
CA ASP A 240 -0.29 18.22 -7.84
C ASP A 240 1.00 18.58 -8.60
N ALA A 241 1.98 17.67 -8.64
CA ALA A 241 3.21 17.86 -9.42
C ALA A 241 2.93 18.00 -10.92
N TYR A 242 1.95 17.25 -11.48
CA TYR A 242 1.57 17.39 -12.89
C TYR A 242 1.14 18.81 -13.22
N PHE A 243 0.42 19.48 -12.33
CA PHE A 243 -0.06 20.85 -12.46
C PHE A 243 0.89 21.90 -11.86
N GLY A 244 2.16 21.54 -11.60
CA GLY A 244 3.18 22.44 -11.06
C GLY A 244 2.80 23.03 -9.69
N ASN A 245 2.11 22.25 -8.87
CA ASN A 245 1.64 22.62 -7.53
C ASN A 245 0.76 23.88 -7.51
N SER A 246 0.02 24.16 -8.59
CA SER A 246 -0.74 25.42 -8.79
C SER A 246 -1.82 25.69 -7.73
N ALA A 247 -2.38 24.64 -7.11
CA ALA A 247 -3.31 24.74 -5.97
C ALA A 247 -2.64 24.43 -4.62
N GLY A 248 -1.31 24.31 -4.61
CA GLY A 248 -0.50 23.92 -3.46
C GLY A 248 -0.23 22.42 -3.38
N GLU A 249 0.83 22.04 -2.68
CA GLU A 249 1.23 20.64 -2.49
C GLU A 249 0.20 19.86 -1.67
N LEU A 250 -0.04 18.60 -2.04
CA LEU A 250 -0.84 17.65 -1.28
C LEU A 250 0.03 16.98 -0.23
N SER A 251 -0.51 16.79 0.97
CA SER A 251 0.25 16.30 2.11
C SER A 251 0.36 14.78 2.14
N TRP A 252 1.57 14.27 2.35
CA TRP A 252 1.85 12.85 2.41
C TRP A 252 2.62 12.45 3.67
N ARG A 253 2.43 11.22 4.11
CA ARG A 253 3.36 10.53 4.99
C ARG A 253 4.41 9.83 4.14
N THR A 254 5.65 9.84 4.61
CA THR A 254 6.73 9.01 4.10
C THR A 254 7.21 8.03 5.15
N ILE A 255 7.99 7.03 4.74
CA ILE A 255 8.55 6.01 5.60
C ILE A 255 10.03 5.87 5.32
N ASP A 256 10.84 5.95 6.37
CA ASP A 256 12.25 5.62 6.33
C ASP A 256 12.46 4.19 6.84
N PHE A 257 13.38 3.47 6.22
CA PHE A 257 13.76 2.12 6.62
C PHE A 257 15.23 2.07 7.02
N GLU A 258 15.50 1.58 8.23
CA GLU A 258 16.84 1.17 8.64
C GLU A 258 17.00 -0.32 8.41
N ARG A 259 17.82 -0.69 7.41
CA ARG A 259 18.15 -2.07 7.10
C ARG A 259 19.40 -2.49 7.83
N GLU A 260 19.37 -3.66 8.47
CA GLU A 260 20.48 -4.19 9.25
C GLU A 260 20.58 -5.71 9.08
N VAL A 261 21.79 -6.20 8.80
CA VAL A 261 22.09 -7.64 8.82
C VAL A 261 22.44 -8.06 10.26
N LYS A 262 21.77 -9.07 10.76
CA LYS A 262 22.00 -9.69 12.07
C LYS A 262 22.75 -11.01 11.94
N ASN A 263 23.75 -11.25 12.79
CA ASN A 263 24.48 -12.51 12.88
C ASN A 263 23.73 -13.54 13.74
N VAL A 264 22.47 -13.77 13.38
CA VAL A 264 21.59 -14.79 13.97
C VAL A 264 20.72 -15.38 12.85
N GLY A 265 20.38 -16.65 12.97
CA GLY A 265 19.58 -17.32 11.93
C GLY A 265 18.13 -16.86 11.87
N ASP A 266 17.59 -16.37 12.97
CA ASP A 266 16.24 -15.84 13.12
C ASP A 266 16.24 -14.80 14.23
N PHE A 267 15.68 -13.61 13.98
CA PHE A 267 15.72 -12.51 14.93
C PHE A 267 14.45 -12.40 15.77
N GLN A 268 13.28 -12.58 15.15
CA GLN A 268 11.98 -12.32 15.83
C GLN A 268 10.93 -13.41 15.63
N GLY A 269 11.21 -14.46 14.85
CA GLY A 269 10.31 -15.60 14.65
C GLY A 269 9.05 -15.30 13.83
N THR A 270 8.96 -14.14 13.20
CA THR A 270 7.82 -13.72 12.37
C THR A 270 8.25 -12.65 11.36
N SER A 271 7.45 -12.50 10.29
CA SER A 271 7.75 -11.49 9.25
C SER A 271 7.57 -10.05 9.72
N VAL A 272 6.60 -9.77 10.61
CA VAL A 272 6.29 -8.41 11.09
C VAL A 272 5.99 -8.43 12.58
N MET A 273 6.71 -7.59 13.31
CA MET A 273 6.51 -7.33 14.73
C MET A 273 6.28 -5.83 14.92
N ASN A 274 5.10 -5.45 15.42
CA ASN A 274 4.79 -4.08 15.79
C ASN A 274 5.30 -3.78 17.20
N TYR A 275 5.61 -2.53 17.44
CA TYR A 275 6.03 -2.02 18.75
C TYR A 275 4.99 -0.99 19.21
N ALA A 276 4.21 -1.32 20.22
CA ALA A 276 3.17 -0.46 20.74
C ALA A 276 3.69 0.60 21.71
N ASP A 277 4.82 0.32 22.39
CA ASP A 277 5.43 1.22 23.37
C ASP A 277 5.84 2.56 22.74
N GLU A 278 5.51 3.67 23.38
CA GLU A 278 5.78 5.03 22.89
C GLU A 278 7.28 5.40 22.92
N ASP A 279 8.07 4.81 23.81
CA ASP A 279 9.50 5.04 23.95
C ASP A 279 10.33 4.32 22.87
N VAL A 280 9.74 3.37 22.12
CA VAL A 280 10.36 2.74 20.97
C VAL A 280 10.16 3.62 19.73
N PRO A 281 11.23 4.11 19.06
CA PRO A 281 11.08 5.15 18.04
C PRO A 281 10.52 4.66 16.70
N TYR A 282 10.56 3.36 16.42
CA TYR A 282 10.03 2.76 15.19
C TYR A 282 8.65 2.13 15.43
N THR A 283 7.87 2.02 14.35
CA THR A 283 6.52 1.43 14.39
C THR A 283 6.57 -0.09 14.41
N ARG A 284 7.50 -0.68 13.63
CA ARG A 284 7.63 -2.14 13.48
C ARG A 284 9.03 -2.54 13.01
N ILE A 285 9.33 -3.82 13.21
CA ILE A 285 10.44 -4.50 12.55
C ILE A 285 9.88 -5.50 11.56
N ILE A 286 10.44 -5.49 10.35
CA ILE A 286 10.18 -6.48 9.31
C ILE A 286 11.39 -7.40 9.24
N GLU A 287 11.17 -8.72 9.27
CA GLU A 287 12.20 -9.73 9.02
C GLU A 287 11.83 -10.52 7.76
N PRO A 288 12.37 -10.14 6.58
CA PRO A 288 11.91 -10.61 5.28
C PRO A 288 12.04 -12.12 5.05
N ARG A 289 12.97 -12.82 5.72
CA ARG A 289 13.13 -14.27 5.56
C ARG A 289 11.83 -15.05 5.79
N HIS A 290 10.96 -14.55 6.66
CA HIS A 290 9.68 -15.18 6.99
C HIS A 290 8.59 -14.95 5.95
N PHE A 291 8.82 -14.12 4.92
CA PHE A 291 7.91 -14.02 3.79
C PHE A 291 8.01 -15.25 2.88
N HIS A 292 9.19 -15.83 2.79
CA HIS A 292 9.47 -17.00 1.96
C HIS A 292 10.15 -18.12 2.79
N PRO A 293 9.44 -18.71 3.77
CA PRO A 293 10.00 -19.77 4.61
C PRO A 293 10.31 -21.05 3.83
N GLU A 294 9.80 -21.20 2.61
CA GLU A 294 10.07 -22.30 1.70
C GLU A 294 11.45 -22.19 1.01
N ARG A 295 12.13 -21.06 1.11
CA ARG A 295 13.44 -20.81 0.48
C ARG A 295 14.56 -21.30 1.39
N ASP A 296 14.93 -22.57 1.26
CA ASP A 296 15.96 -23.25 2.06
C ASP A 296 17.40 -22.80 1.77
N HIS A 297 17.60 -21.99 0.72
CA HIS A 297 18.90 -21.41 0.39
C HIS A 297 19.27 -20.17 1.23
N TYR A 298 18.37 -19.67 2.04
CA TYR A 298 18.69 -18.56 2.96
C TYR A 298 19.67 -18.99 4.05
N PRO A 299 20.62 -18.12 4.47
CA PRO A 299 21.62 -18.49 5.46
C PRO A 299 20.99 -18.83 6.83
N ASN A 300 21.58 -19.79 7.52
CA ASN A 300 21.10 -20.24 8.84
C ASN A 300 21.74 -19.47 10.02
N ASP A 301 22.74 -18.65 9.75
CA ASP A 301 23.52 -17.90 10.73
C ASP A 301 23.37 -16.38 10.62
N LYS A 302 22.65 -15.91 9.58
CA LYS A 302 22.38 -14.50 9.34
C LYS A 302 20.95 -14.28 8.91
N THR A 303 20.42 -13.10 9.27
CA THR A 303 19.14 -12.59 8.76
C THR A 303 19.24 -11.10 8.50
N VAL A 304 18.28 -10.54 7.78
CA VAL A 304 18.15 -9.09 7.58
C VAL A 304 16.85 -8.62 8.26
N ILE A 305 16.94 -7.49 8.94
CA ILE A 305 15.79 -6.81 9.51
C ILE A 305 15.67 -5.39 8.94
N MET A 306 14.44 -4.87 8.95
CA MET A 306 14.14 -3.49 8.57
C MET A 306 13.31 -2.84 9.66
N ARG A 307 13.81 -1.77 10.26
CA ARG A 307 13.03 -0.91 11.18
C ARG A 307 12.32 0.15 10.38
N GLU A 308 11.05 0.35 10.66
CA GLU A 308 10.17 1.29 9.96
C GLU A 308 9.92 2.54 10.82
N PHE A 309 10.22 3.70 10.25
CA PHE A 309 9.98 5.01 10.87
C PHE A 309 9.04 5.82 9.96
N SER A 310 7.92 6.28 10.51
CA SER A 310 6.99 7.11 9.76
C SER A 310 7.19 8.58 10.11
N ARG A 311 7.19 9.45 9.08
CA ARG A 311 7.26 10.92 9.25
C ARG A 311 6.44 11.66 8.20
N PHE A 312 6.28 12.96 8.36
CA PHE A 312 5.74 13.80 7.29
C PHE A 312 6.71 13.82 6.11
N ALA A 313 6.17 13.74 4.89
CA ALA A 313 6.99 13.87 3.70
C ALA A 313 7.45 15.31 3.49
N GLU A 314 8.70 15.48 3.14
CA GLU A 314 9.30 16.73 2.69
C GLU A 314 9.47 16.71 1.17
N SER A 315 9.82 17.84 0.58
CA SER A 315 10.06 17.93 -0.86
C SER A 315 11.18 16.97 -1.30
N GLY A 316 10.86 16.11 -2.26
CA GLY A 316 11.77 15.07 -2.76
C GLY A 316 11.61 13.69 -2.13
N ASP A 317 10.86 13.57 -1.04
CA ASP A 317 10.55 12.28 -0.42
C ASP A 317 9.58 11.45 -1.27
N GLU A 318 9.66 10.13 -1.10
CA GLU A 318 8.68 9.23 -1.69
C GLU A 318 7.35 9.29 -0.93
N PRO A 319 6.22 9.57 -1.60
CA PRO A 319 4.91 9.63 -0.97
C PRO A 319 4.35 8.24 -0.71
N TYR A 320 4.05 7.93 0.57
CA TYR A 320 3.48 6.63 0.96
C TYR A 320 1.97 6.70 1.23
N TYR A 321 1.54 7.51 2.19
CA TYR A 321 0.14 7.58 2.60
C TYR A 321 -0.38 9.01 2.48
N PRO A 322 -1.53 9.25 1.80
CA PRO A 322 -2.15 10.56 1.77
C PRO A 322 -2.67 10.92 3.17
N ILE A 323 -2.39 12.13 3.65
CA ILE A 323 -2.86 12.59 4.96
C ILE A 323 -4.34 12.93 4.89
N ASN A 324 -4.78 13.49 3.74
CA ASN A 324 -6.17 13.74 3.43
C ASN A 324 -6.86 14.70 4.42
N THR A 325 -6.16 15.77 4.80
CA THR A 325 -6.74 16.87 5.61
C THR A 325 -7.91 17.55 4.89
N ALA A 326 -8.64 18.41 5.60
CA ALA A 326 -9.69 19.22 4.96
C ALA A 326 -9.11 20.14 3.87
N GLU A 327 -7.89 20.66 4.09
CA GLU A 327 -7.16 21.48 3.12
C GLU A 327 -6.75 20.64 1.91
N ASP A 328 -6.19 19.44 2.10
CA ASP A 328 -5.84 18.53 1.00
C ASP A 328 -7.06 18.19 0.14
N ARG A 329 -8.21 17.93 0.77
CA ARG A 329 -9.46 17.65 0.04
C ARG A 329 -9.90 18.84 -0.83
N ALA A 330 -9.74 20.06 -0.34
CA ALA A 330 -10.06 21.27 -1.12
C ALA A 330 -9.10 21.42 -2.32
N LYS A 331 -7.78 21.30 -2.11
CA LYS A 331 -6.77 21.32 -3.18
C LYS A 331 -7.02 20.21 -4.21
N LEU A 332 -7.35 19.01 -3.76
CA LEU A 332 -7.63 17.87 -4.63
C LEU A 332 -8.82 18.12 -5.55
N LEU A 333 -9.89 18.79 -5.07
CA LEU A 333 -11.02 19.17 -5.91
C LEU A 333 -10.60 20.11 -7.04
N GLU A 334 -9.72 21.07 -6.76
CA GLU A 334 -9.19 21.97 -7.80
C GLU A 334 -8.36 21.19 -8.84
N TYR A 335 -7.48 20.27 -8.39
CA TYR A 335 -6.72 19.43 -9.31
C TYR A 335 -7.61 18.51 -10.16
N ARG A 336 -8.68 17.98 -9.61
CA ARG A 336 -9.66 17.19 -10.37
C ARG A 336 -10.37 17.99 -11.43
N ASP A 337 -10.68 19.27 -11.15
CA ASP A 337 -11.29 20.15 -12.13
C ASP A 337 -10.31 20.60 -13.22
N LEU A 338 -9.01 20.68 -12.91
CA LEU A 338 -7.96 20.87 -13.91
C LEU A 338 -7.80 19.60 -14.76
N ALA A 339 -7.74 18.43 -14.14
CA ALA A 339 -7.60 17.15 -14.83
C ALA A 339 -8.72 16.86 -15.85
N LYS A 340 -9.95 17.28 -15.58
CA LYS A 340 -11.08 17.19 -16.52
C LYS A 340 -10.88 18.02 -17.80
N LYS A 341 -10.01 19.02 -17.77
CA LYS A 341 -9.74 19.92 -18.89
C LYS A 341 -8.49 19.51 -19.68
N GLU A 342 -7.70 18.54 -19.16
CA GLU A 342 -6.54 18.03 -19.87
C GLU A 342 -6.98 17.11 -21.01
N PRO A 343 -6.68 17.46 -22.26
CA PRO A 343 -6.98 16.60 -23.40
C PRO A 343 -6.04 15.40 -23.42
N ASP A 344 -6.57 14.23 -23.70
CA ASP A 344 -5.82 13.00 -23.95
C ASP A 344 -4.90 12.55 -22.79
N VAL A 345 -5.20 13.00 -21.54
CA VAL A 345 -4.50 12.58 -20.33
C VAL A 345 -5.49 11.94 -19.36
N LEU A 346 -5.16 10.72 -18.90
CA LEU A 346 -5.87 10.04 -17.81
C LEU A 346 -4.98 10.01 -16.56
N PHE A 347 -5.55 10.35 -15.41
CA PHE A 347 -4.88 10.25 -14.12
C PHE A 347 -5.30 8.96 -13.42
N GLY A 348 -4.32 8.21 -12.89
CA GLY A 348 -4.59 6.94 -12.22
C GLY A 348 -3.54 6.55 -11.21
N GLY A 349 -3.76 5.41 -10.55
CA GLY A 349 -2.87 4.95 -9.50
C GLY A 349 -2.96 5.76 -8.20
N ARG A 350 -2.19 5.37 -7.19
CA ARG A 350 -2.24 5.92 -5.84
C ARG A 350 -1.90 7.42 -5.81
N LEU A 351 -0.86 7.83 -6.52
CA LEU A 351 -0.40 9.22 -6.52
C LEU A 351 -1.25 10.11 -7.43
N GLY A 352 -1.62 9.62 -8.63
CA GLY A 352 -2.44 10.36 -9.59
C GLY A 352 -3.88 10.56 -9.15
N THR A 353 -4.35 9.80 -8.14
CA THR A 353 -5.69 9.94 -7.57
C THR A 353 -5.71 10.46 -6.13
N TYR A 354 -4.52 10.61 -5.51
CA TYR A 354 -4.38 10.97 -4.10
C TYR A 354 -5.23 10.06 -3.19
N LYS A 355 -5.15 8.74 -3.43
CA LYS A 355 -5.89 7.71 -2.66
C LYS A 355 -4.94 6.67 -2.10
N TYR A 356 -5.27 6.12 -0.94
CA TYR A 356 -4.66 4.87 -0.50
C TYR A 356 -5.21 3.74 -1.35
N LEU A 357 -4.33 2.99 -2.00
CA LEU A 357 -4.66 1.83 -2.81
C LEU A 357 -3.74 0.68 -2.45
N ASP A 358 -4.32 -0.44 -2.01
CA ASP A 358 -3.61 -1.70 -1.97
C ASP A 358 -3.26 -2.19 -3.38
N MET A 359 -2.31 -3.11 -3.51
CA MET A 359 -1.89 -3.61 -4.83
C MET A 359 -3.04 -4.12 -5.68
N HIS A 360 -3.95 -4.91 -5.08
CA HIS A 360 -5.12 -5.44 -5.79
C HIS A 360 -6.10 -4.34 -6.21
N MET A 361 -6.22 -3.27 -5.44
CA MET A 361 -7.05 -2.11 -5.78
C MET A 361 -6.44 -1.32 -6.93
N ALA A 362 -5.13 -1.12 -6.93
CA ALA A 362 -4.41 -0.45 -8.02
C ALA A 362 -4.56 -1.23 -9.33
N ILE A 363 -4.38 -2.55 -9.31
CA ILE A 363 -4.58 -3.43 -10.47
C ILE A 363 -6.05 -3.39 -10.93
N GLY A 364 -7.00 -3.53 -10.02
CA GLY A 364 -8.44 -3.50 -10.33
C GLY A 364 -8.90 -2.18 -10.96
N SER A 365 -8.38 -1.07 -10.43
CA SER A 365 -8.64 0.27 -10.96
C SER A 365 -8.04 0.45 -12.37
N ALA A 366 -6.84 -0.07 -12.60
CA ALA A 366 -6.22 -0.06 -13.94
C ALA A 366 -7.02 -0.90 -14.94
N LEU A 367 -7.45 -2.11 -14.56
CA LEU A 367 -8.32 -2.95 -15.40
C LEU A 367 -9.62 -2.22 -15.75
N THR A 368 -10.23 -1.52 -14.79
CA THR A 368 -11.44 -0.73 -14.99
C THR A 368 -11.20 0.45 -15.94
N MET A 369 -10.09 1.17 -15.77
CA MET A 369 -9.71 2.26 -16.68
C MET A 369 -9.47 1.75 -18.11
N PHE A 370 -8.81 0.61 -18.25
CA PHE A 370 -8.60 0.00 -19.55
C PHE A 370 -9.94 -0.30 -20.25
N GLU A 371 -10.86 -1.01 -19.59
CA GLU A 371 -12.14 -1.41 -20.20
C GLU A 371 -13.07 -0.21 -20.49
N ASN A 372 -13.11 0.79 -19.60
CA ASN A 372 -14.08 1.86 -19.68
C ASN A 372 -13.60 3.12 -20.40
N LYS A 373 -12.27 3.29 -20.58
CA LYS A 373 -11.70 4.50 -21.19
C LYS A 373 -10.79 4.19 -22.38
N LEU A 374 -9.73 3.39 -22.16
CA LEU A 374 -8.72 3.16 -23.20
C LEU A 374 -9.23 2.28 -24.33
N LYS A 375 -9.91 1.20 -24.04
CA LYS A 375 -10.45 0.30 -25.04
C LYS A 375 -11.53 0.96 -25.93
N PRO A 376 -12.52 1.71 -25.40
CA PRO A 376 -13.44 2.49 -26.21
C PRO A 376 -12.76 3.57 -27.05
N HIS A 377 -11.72 4.24 -26.51
CA HIS A 377 -10.97 5.24 -27.25
C HIS A 377 -10.25 4.63 -28.46
N PHE A 378 -9.40 3.64 -28.26
CA PHE A 378 -8.55 3.09 -29.33
C PHE A 378 -9.31 2.17 -30.29
N ALA A 379 -10.32 1.46 -29.87
CA ALA A 379 -11.11 0.58 -30.72
C ALA A 379 -12.37 1.26 -31.30
N GLY A 380 -12.94 2.24 -30.59
CA GLY A 380 -14.22 2.88 -30.94
C GLY A 380 -14.10 4.35 -31.38
N GLY A 381 -12.95 4.99 -31.21
CA GLY A 381 -12.76 6.41 -31.52
C GLY A 381 -13.43 7.38 -30.54
N GLU A 382 -13.80 6.90 -29.33
CA GLU A 382 -14.36 7.76 -28.29
C GLU A 382 -13.31 8.75 -27.77
N ALA A 383 -13.74 9.95 -27.39
CA ALA A 383 -12.83 10.94 -26.81
C ALA A 383 -12.22 10.43 -25.49
N LEU A 384 -10.91 10.58 -25.34
CA LEU A 384 -10.24 10.26 -24.10
C LEU A 384 -10.39 11.43 -23.14
N VAL A 385 -11.42 11.39 -22.33
CA VAL A 385 -11.69 12.40 -21.32
C VAL A 385 -11.35 11.82 -19.95
N SER A 386 -10.54 12.53 -19.17
CA SER A 386 -10.39 12.27 -17.75
C SER A 386 -11.75 12.51 -17.08
N GLY A 387 -12.60 11.50 -17.11
CA GLY A 387 -13.80 11.45 -16.27
C GLY A 387 -13.35 11.44 -14.82
N GLY A 388 -14.16 12.00 -13.91
CA GLY A 388 -13.75 12.25 -12.54
C GLY A 388 -12.88 11.14 -11.95
N VAL A 389 -11.82 11.54 -11.31
CA VAL A 389 -10.78 10.68 -10.68
C VAL A 389 -11.39 9.74 -9.61
N ASP A 390 -12.69 9.69 -9.49
CA ASP A 390 -13.47 8.91 -8.51
C ASP A 390 -14.31 7.77 -9.10
N GLU A 391 -14.27 7.56 -10.40
CA GLU A 391 -15.02 6.49 -11.04
C GLU A 391 -14.19 5.20 -11.20
#